data_ae4396e537781d75215994c083997057
#
_entry.id   ae4396e537781d75215994c083997057
#
_cell.length_a   1.000
_cell.length_b   1.000
_cell.length_c   1.000
_cell.angle_alpha   90.00
_cell.angle_beta   90.00
_cell.angle_gamma   90.00
#
_symmetry.space_group_name_H-M   'P 1'
#
loop_
_entity.id
_entity.type
_entity.pdbx_description
1 polymer ?
#
loop_
_entity_poly.entity_id
_entity_poly.type
_entity_poly.pdbx_seq_one_letter_code
_entity_poly.pdbx_strand_id
1 'polypeptide(L)'
;TEQYGVLLEFPFRKKAGVPFGREVQQLSFSLDRTGKSNVNSYLDRLNYIQNFIRAKLSTFDTLSICGCDYRFSPNLTRLQGQELSNRTYIFGDGYEDYDKIKGVKTSPFAAPPKAPLFVFIFKESERNSGNELFRALIGKGYPSTFSGMKAWFDCDINISNVTSIVVDFDTDRNAASSLSTQLAKTIASNPDKQVIGLFIDSYSHYEERSENYTKVKQAFFSAGVPLQVVRNDRIIQSDGLKWAISGIGLQLFSKLGGMIFGIGKAHDLQLQNGRTTVKKYFAYSVCFDSTGVYRSLGVLCDTANRAQYYADLEHNIIAQIEECINAGQTITDCVIHTPFRMRNDEMKAIRESIDKLQKSHGEIAFTVMRINTRNRFFGFADNNIKIPYESTYVQLSAKEYLVWFEGLKRGREYISKRIANPTYIDFWYGWSDRTKVIKLLQDAVNLAGASWRGFNAKLEPISVFYPQLIAGFIRDFRRLGDNEDIGQALARFSPPWFL
;
A
#
# COMPACT_ATOMS: atom_id res chain seq x y z
N THR A 1 -9.21 26.07 19.93
CA THR A 1 -10.28 25.03 20.11
C THR A 1 -11.60 25.53 19.58
N GLU A 2 -11.99 26.78 19.86
CA GLU A 2 -13.19 27.40 19.29
C GLU A 2 -13.10 27.53 17.76
N GLN A 3 -11.94 27.80 17.21
CA GLN A 3 -11.70 27.79 15.78
C GLN A 3 -11.99 26.44 15.13
N TYR A 4 -11.75 25.36 15.83
CA TYR A 4 -12.05 24.01 15.32
C TYR A 4 -13.52 23.65 15.48
N GLY A 5 -14.20 24.16 16.48
CA GLY A 5 -15.63 24.00 16.67
C GLY A 5 -16.43 24.56 15.49
N VAL A 6 -16.09 25.72 15.01
CA VAL A 6 -16.70 26.36 13.83
C VAL A 6 -16.48 25.55 12.55
N LEU A 7 -15.28 24.99 12.36
CA LEU A 7 -14.99 24.11 11.23
C LEU A 7 -15.66 22.74 11.33
N LEU A 8 -15.86 22.24 12.56
CA LEU A 8 -16.56 21.00 12.81
C LEU A 8 -18.09 21.17 12.73
N GLU A 9 -18.60 22.37 12.96
CA GLU A 9 -20.00 22.74 12.76
C GLU A 9 -20.37 22.95 11.30
N PHE A 10 -19.41 23.00 10.40
CA PHE A 10 -19.69 22.64 9.03
C PHE A 10 -19.91 21.14 8.96
N PRO A 11 -21.06 20.62 9.38
CA PRO A 11 -21.38 19.25 9.10
C PRO A 11 -21.72 19.23 7.63
N PHE A 12 -20.71 19.24 6.80
CA PHE A 12 -20.87 18.66 5.51
C PHE A 12 -21.28 17.22 5.78
N ARG A 13 -22.56 17.04 6.06
CA ARG A 13 -23.20 15.75 5.89
C ARG A 13 -23.01 15.42 4.42
N LYS A 14 -21.83 14.94 4.11
CA LYS A 14 -21.51 14.46 2.80
C LYS A 14 -22.58 13.44 2.47
N LYS A 15 -23.50 13.80 1.58
CA LYS A 15 -24.38 12.81 0.98
C LYS A 15 -23.43 11.78 0.35
N ALA A 16 -23.64 10.50 0.66
CA ALA A 16 -22.79 9.45 0.12
C ALA A 16 -22.67 9.63 -1.40
N GLY A 17 -21.44 9.64 -1.92
CA GLY A 17 -21.17 9.81 -3.35
C GLY A 17 -20.94 11.24 -3.85
N VAL A 18 -21.18 12.27 -3.06
CA VAL A 18 -20.84 13.65 -3.45
C VAL A 18 -19.44 13.97 -2.98
N PRO A 19 -18.48 14.32 -3.86
CA PRO A 19 -17.16 14.75 -3.44
C PRO A 19 -17.28 16.06 -2.66
N PHE A 20 -16.37 16.26 -1.71
CA PHE A 20 -16.22 17.57 -1.08
C PHE A 20 -15.83 18.60 -2.13
N GLY A 21 -16.40 19.81 -2.03
CA GLY A 21 -15.96 20.93 -2.85
C GLY A 21 -14.45 21.18 -2.68
N ARG A 22 -13.83 21.72 -3.72
CA ARG A 22 -12.37 21.95 -3.77
C ARG A 22 -11.87 22.79 -2.60
N GLU A 23 -12.64 23.79 -2.17
CA GLU A 23 -12.30 24.66 -1.07
C GLU A 23 -12.27 23.92 0.27
N VAL A 24 -13.20 22.99 0.49
CA VAL A 24 -13.27 22.20 1.74
C VAL A 24 -12.12 21.18 1.79
N GLN A 25 -11.75 20.61 0.65
CA GLN A 25 -10.58 19.76 0.56
C GLN A 25 -9.30 20.54 0.84
N GLN A 26 -9.15 21.72 0.26
CA GLN A 26 -8.01 22.60 0.50
C GLN A 26 -7.90 23.04 1.95
N LEU A 27 -9.05 23.39 2.59
CA LEU A 27 -9.09 23.74 3.99
C LEU A 27 -8.70 22.57 4.89
N SER A 28 -9.23 21.37 4.65
CA SER A 28 -8.86 20.16 5.37
C SER A 28 -7.35 19.89 5.26
N PHE A 29 -6.78 19.98 4.07
CA PHE A 29 -5.34 19.82 3.86
C PHE A 29 -4.51 20.92 4.52
N SER A 30 -4.99 22.15 4.57
CA SER A 30 -4.27 23.24 5.23
C SER A 30 -4.23 23.07 6.75
N LEU A 31 -5.30 22.58 7.35
CA LEU A 31 -5.37 22.24 8.77
C LEU A 31 -4.42 21.10 9.15
N ASP A 32 -4.34 20.05 8.32
CA ASP A 32 -3.40 18.95 8.53
C ASP A 32 -1.93 19.39 8.36
N ARG A 33 -1.66 20.43 7.59
CA ARG A 33 -0.30 20.95 7.35
C ARG A 33 0.19 21.93 8.40
N THR A 34 -0.70 22.70 9.02
CA THR A 34 -0.32 23.66 10.07
C THR A 34 -0.07 22.97 11.40
N GLY A 35 -0.61 21.78 11.62
CA GLY A 35 -0.26 20.92 12.74
C GLY A 35 1.12 20.29 12.53
N LYS A 36 2.16 20.75 13.26
CA LYS A 36 3.35 19.91 13.47
C LYS A 36 2.85 18.54 13.85
N SER A 37 3.34 17.49 13.18
CA SER A 37 2.92 16.11 13.49
C SER A 37 3.09 15.91 15.00
N ASN A 38 1.98 15.83 15.74
CA ASN A 38 2.04 15.71 17.18
C ASN A 38 2.57 14.33 17.53
N VAL A 39 3.85 14.25 17.85
CA VAL A 39 4.51 13.02 18.27
C VAL A 39 3.93 12.48 19.57
N ASN A 40 3.40 13.34 20.44
CA ASN A 40 2.77 12.99 21.70
C ASN A 40 1.27 12.62 21.57
N SER A 41 0.81 12.36 20.36
CA SER A 41 -0.62 12.14 20.08
C SER A 41 -1.29 11.05 20.92
N TYR A 42 -0.54 10.04 21.38
CA TYR A 42 -1.05 9.00 22.27
C TYR A 42 -1.30 9.53 23.68
N LEU A 43 -0.34 10.23 24.26
CA LEU A 43 -0.49 10.82 25.60
C LEU A 43 -1.59 11.87 25.62
N ASP A 44 -1.63 12.75 24.64
CA ASP A 44 -2.68 13.79 24.53
C ASP A 44 -4.07 13.17 24.38
N ARG A 45 -4.18 12.12 23.56
CA ARG A 45 -5.45 11.39 23.39
C ARG A 45 -5.89 10.69 24.67
N LEU A 46 -4.96 10.09 25.43
CA LEU A 46 -5.27 9.50 26.72
C LEU A 46 -5.79 10.56 27.70
N ASN A 47 -5.08 11.68 27.81
CA ASN A 47 -5.46 12.79 28.67
C ASN A 47 -6.85 13.34 28.29
N TYR A 48 -7.09 13.50 26.99
CA TYR A 48 -8.39 13.94 26.48
C TYR A 48 -9.52 12.96 26.83
N ILE A 49 -9.33 11.67 26.63
CA ILE A 49 -10.29 10.62 26.98
C ILE A 49 -10.56 10.61 28.49
N GLN A 50 -9.52 10.64 29.30
CA GLN A 50 -9.67 10.65 30.77
C GLN A 50 -10.40 11.91 31.29
N ASN A 51 -10.11 13.07 30.71
CA ASN A 51 -10.78 14.31 31.03
C ASN A 51 -12.27 14.26 30.60
N PHE A 52 -12.57 13.73 29.42
CA PHE A 52 -13.94 13.56 28.95
C PHE A 52 -14.72 12.58 29.85
N ILE A 53 -14.13 11.43 30.17
CA ILE A 53 -14.74 10.46 31.11
C ILE A 53 -15.03 11.14 32.44
N ARG A 54 -14.05 11.83 33.04
CA ARG A 54 -14.18 12.49 34.32
C ARG A 54 -15.22 13.61 34.31
N ALA A 55 -15.22 14.45 33.27
CA ALA A 55 -16.06 15.64 33.21
C ALA A 55 -17.50 15.37 32.73
N LYS A 56 -17.70 14.33 31.94
CA LYS A 56 -18.97 14.10 31.25
C LYS A 56 -19.63 12.76 31.54
N LEU A 57 -18.86 11.69 31.74
CA LEU A 57 -19.42 10.34 31.89
C LEU A 57 -19.47 9.86 33.34
N SER A 58 -18.54 10.31 34.20
CA SER A 58 -18.55 9.93 35.62
C SER A 58 -19.74 10.52 36.43
N THR A 59 -20.50 11.44 35.82
CA THR A 59 -21.74 11.98 36.41
C THR A 59 -22.94 11.07 36.18
N PHE A 60 -22.82 10.02 35.38
CA PHE A 60 -23.91 9.09 35.09
C PHE A 60 -23.61 7.73 35.74
N ASP A 61 -24.42 7.34 36.73
CA ASP A 61 -24.35 5.98 37.30
C ASP A 61 -24.98 4.96 36.37
N THR A 62 -26.04 5.34 35.69
CA THR A 62 -26.80 4.51 34.77
C THR A 62 -27.29 5.33 33.59
N LEU A 63 -27.16 4.78 32.39
CA LEU A 63 -27.66 5.35 31.15
C LEU A 63 -28.77 4.46 30.59
N SER A 64 -30.00 4.97 30.53
CA SER A 64 -31.12 4.24 29.92
C SER A 64 -31.21 4.53 28.43
N ILE A 65 -31.06 3.50 27.60
CA ILE A 65 -31.18 3.57 26.13
C ILE A 65 -32.20 2.54 25.68
N CYS A 66 -33.24 2.97 25.00
CA CYS A 66 -34.28 2.09 24.44
C CYS A 66 -34.88 1.14 25.49
N GLY A 67 -35.09 1.62 26.74
CA GLY A 67 -35.66 0.83 27.84
C GLY A 67 -34.69 -0.15 28.50
N CYS A 68 -33.41 -0.14 28.13
CA CYS A 68 -32.37 -0.91 28.80
C CYS A 68 -31.44 0.00 29.58
N ASP A 69 -31.13 -0.38 30.83
CA ASP A 69 -30.21 0.32 31.70
C ASP A 69 -28.78 -0.19 31.54
N TYR A 70 -27.87 0.71 31.15
CA TYR A 70 -26.45 0.44 30.99
C TYR A 70 -25.65 1.12 32.09
N ARG A 71 -24.89 0.36 32.86
CA ARG A 71 -23.88 0.90 33.76
C ARG A 71 -22.64 1.31 32.99
N PHE A 72 -22.21 2.53 33.18
CA PHE A 72 -20.99 3.04 32.60
C PHE A 72 -19.78 2.77 33.51
N SER A 73 -18.76 2.09 33.00
CA SER A 73 -17.48 1.98 33.72
C SER A 73 -16.56 3.13 33.30
N PRO A 74 -16.13 3.99 34.21
CA PRO A 74 -15.22 5.09 33.91
C PRO A 74 -13.78 4.63 33.68
N ASN A 75 -13.50 3.34 33.90
CA ASN A 75 -12.17 2.80 33.80
C ASN A 75 -11.89 2.28 32.39
N LEU A 76 -10.70 2.57 31.89
CA LEU A 76 -10.20 1.94 30.67
C LEU A 76 -9.94 0.45 30.92
N THR A 77 -10.35 -0.39 30.00
CA THR A 77 -10.08 -1.83 30.07
C THR A 77 -8.59 -2.09 29.95
N ARG A 78 -8.03 -2.83 30.88
CA ARG A 78 -6.64 -3.30 30.82
C ARG A 78 -6.61 -4.67 30.15
N LEU A 79 -5.78 -4.79 29.10
CA LEU A 79 -5.54 -6.04 28.40
C LEU A 79 -4.05 -6.36 28.40
N GLN A 80 -3.73 -7.65 28.37
CA GLN A 80 -2.34 -8.07 28.28
C GLN A 80 -1.85 -7.97 26.86
N GLY A 81 -0.88 -7.08 26.60
CA GLY A 81 -0.13 -7.03 25.35
C GLY A 81 0.93 -8.14 25.34
N GLN A 82 1.12 -8.73 24.17
CA GLN A 82 2.18 -9.68 23.88
C GLN A 82 3.00 -9.15 22.71
N GLU A 83 4.23 -9.59 22.58
CA GLU A 83 5.13 -9.11 21.54
C GLU A 83 5.47 -10.24 20.56
N LEU A 84 5.37 -9.92 19.27
CA LEU A 84 5.92 -10.73 18.21
C LEU A 84 7.42 -10.44 18.06
N SER A 85 8.12 -11.26 17.29
CA SER A 85 9.52 -11.04 16.97
C SER A 85 9.71 -9.76 16.16
N ASN A 86 10.87 -9.12 16.32
CA ASN A 86 11.23 -8.00 15.46
C ASN A 86 11.31 -8.46 14.01
N ARG A 87 10.98 -7.57 13.10
CA ARG A 87 11.18 -7.80 11.68
C ARG A 87 12.65 -7.93 11.36
N THR A 88 13.02 -9.02 10.69
CA THR A 88 14.34 -9.22 10.13
C THR A 88 14.24 -9.23 8.62
N TYR A 89 15.17 -8.60 7.94
CA TYR A 89 15.23 -8.51 6.48
C TYR A 89 16.45 -9.28 6.00
N ILE A 90 16.29 -9.97 4.86
CA ILE A 90 17.35 -10.70 4.19
C ILE A 90 17.84 -9.86 3.02
N PHE A 91 19.15 -9.68 2.91
CA PHE A 91 19.84 -8.93 1.86
C PHE A 91 20.68 -9.87 0.98
N GLY A 92 21.58 -9.32 0.18
CA GLY A 92 22.49 -10.09 -0.65
C GLY A 92 23.27 -11.14 0.19
N ASP A 93 23.64 -12.25 -0.45
CA ASP A 93 24.37 -13.36 0.17
C ASP A 93 23.74 -13.92 1.47
N GLY A 94 22.42 -13.71 1.66
CA GLY A 94 21.69 -14.16 2.84
C GLY A 94 21.99 -13.38 4.12
N TYR A 95 22.61 -12.20 4.02
CA TYR A 95 22.85 -11.35 5.18
C TYR A 95 21.55 -10.87 5.82
N GLU A 96 21.41 -11.01 7.12
CA GLU A 96 20.22 -10.61 7.87
C GLU A 96 20.48 -9.38 8.74
N ASP A 97 19.60 -8.39 8.69
CA ASP A 97 19.60 -7.24 9.59
C ASP A 97 18.16 -6.73 9.82
N TYR A 98 17.91 -6.13 10.97
CA TYR A 98 16.66 -5.42 11.26
C TYR A 98 16.67 -3.98 10.75
N ASP A 99 17.83 -3.40 10.47
CA ASP A 99 17.99 -2.08 9.86
C ASP A 99 18.19 -2.22 8.35
N LYS A 100 17.15 -1.85 7.60
CA LYS A 100 17.13 -1.96 6.14
C LYS A 100 18.27 -1.18 5.46
N ILE A 101 18.58 0.03 5.97
CA ILE A 101 19.61 0.88 5.37
C ILE A 101 20.99 0.28 5.61
N LYS A 102 21.22 -0.19 6.83
CA LYS A 102 22.47 -0.87 7.18
C LYS A 102 22.62 -2.15 6.37
N GLY A 103 21.56 -2.97 6.28
CA GLY A 103 21.60 -4.23 5.54
C GLY A 103 21.96 -4.02 4.07
N VAL A 104 21.30 -3.09 3.38
CA VAL A 104 21.61 -2.77 1.96
C VAL A 104 23.06 -2.27 1.79
N LYS A 105 23.58 -1.47 2.74
CA LYS A 105 24.96 -0.98 2.66
C LYS A 105 26.01 -2.07 2.95
N THR A 106 25.65 -3.05 3.78
CA THR A 106 26.57 -4.13 4.17
C THR A 106 26.60 -5.24 3.12
N SER A 107 25.45 -5.61 2.59
CA SER A 107 25.32 -6.66 1.60
C SER A 107 24.25 -6.24 0.56
N PRO A 108 24.64 -5.48 -0.48
CA PRO A 108 23.72 -5.01 -1.50
C PRO A 108 23.07 -6.17 -2.26
N PHE A 109 21.91 -5.91 -2.80
CA PHE A 109 21.20 -6.89 -3.61
C PHE A 109 21.97 -7.24 -4.88
N ALA A 110 21.72 -8.43 -5.42
CA ALA A 110 22.27 -8.82 -6.73
C ALA A 110 21.78 -7.90 -7.86
N ALA A 111 22.60 -7.75 -8.90
CA ALA A 111 22.26 -6.96 -10.07
C ALA A 111 20.94 -7.40 -10.72
N PRO A 112 20.20 -6.48 -11.35
CA PRO A 112 19.01 -6.82 -12.11
C PRO A 112 19.33 -7.84 -13.21
N PRO A 113 18.40 -8.78 -13.52
CA PRO A 113 18.67 -9.85 -14.49
C PRO A 113 18.87 -9.37 -15.94
N LYS A 114 18.38 -8.16 -16.27
CA LYS A 114 18.57 -7.50 -17.56
C LYS A 114 19.14 -6.11 -17.40
N ALA A 115 19.96 -5.68 -18.34
CA ALA A 115 20.49 -4.33 -18.40
C ALA A 115 19.34 -3.31 -18.51
N PRO A 116 19.22 -2.34 -17.59
CA PRO A 116 18.14 -1.36 -17.62
C PRO A 116 18.40 -0.25 -18.64
N LEU A 117 17.31 0.28 -19.22
CA LEU A 117 17.27 1.56 -19.92
C LEU A 117 16.32 2.51 -19.21
N PHE A 118 16.83 3.61 -18.71
CA PHE A 118 16.06 4.60 -17.98
C PHE A 118 15.54 5.68 -18.91
N VAL A 119 14.22 5.86 -18.98
CA VAL A 119 13.56 6.88 -19.79
C VAL A 119 13.04 7.96 -18.87
N PHE A 120 13.67 9.12 -18.89
CA PHE A 120 13.21 10.30 -18.14
C PHE A 120 12.13 11.04 -18.92
N ILE A 121 11.00 11.31 -18.29
CA ILE A 121 9.87 12.02 -18.88
C ILE A 121 9.67 13.30 -18.08
N PHE A 122 9.69 14.44 -18.74
CA PHE A 122 9.54 15.76 -18.12
C PHE A 122 9.14 16.83 -19.14
N LYS A 123 8.65 17.98 -18.64
CA LYS A 123 8.49 19.19 -19.44
C LYS A 123 9.87 19.83 -19.69
N GLU A 124 10.05 20.56 -20.78
CA GLU A 124 11.31 21.24 -21.07
C GLU A 124 11.75 22.17 -19.92
N SER A 125 10.80 22.85 -19.28
CA SER A 125 11.07 23.70 -18.11
C SER A 125 11.60 22.94 -16.89
N GLU A 126 11.50 21.61 -16.86
CA GLU A 126 11.93 20.73 -15.76
C GLU A 126 13.21 19.97 -16.06
N ARG A 127 13.88 20.25 -17.15
CA ARG A 127 15.14 19.61 -17.54
C ARG A 127 16.19 19.63 -16.42
N ASN A 128 16.27 20.74 -15.67
CA ASN A 128 17.17 20.85 -14.53
C ASN A 128 16.80 19.86 -13.40
N SER A 129 15.52 19.68 -13.13
CA SER A 129 15.04 18.65 -12.17
C SER A 129 15.40 17.24 -12.62
N GLY A 130 15.32 16.96 -13.93
CA GLY A 130 15.79 15.70 -14.52
C GLY A 130 17.28 15.47 -14.27
N ASN A 131 18.09 16.48 -14.48
CA ASN A 131 19.53 16.42 -14.23
C ASN A 131 19.85 16.19 -12.73
N GLU A 132 19.17 16.90 -11.84
CA GLU A 132 19.35 16.71 -10.39
C GLU A 132 18.93 15.30 -9.93
N LEU A 133 17.81 14.79 -10.43
CA LEU A 133 17.39 13.41 -10.14
C LEU A 133 18.42 12.40 -10.66
N PHE A 134 18.92 12.58 -11.88
CA PHE A 134 19.97 11.72 -12.43
C PHE A 134 21.24 11.78 -11.57
N ARG A 135 21.73 12.96 -11.19
CA ARG A 135 22.90 13.13 -10.30
C ARG A 135 22.70 12.44 -8.96
N ALA A 136 21.49 12.52 -8.39
CA ALA A 136 21.16 11.87 -7.15
C ALA A 136 21.16 10.34 -7.29
N LEU A 137 20.61 9.80 -8.38
CA LEU A 137 20.57 8.35 -8.65
C LEU A 137 21.96 7.74 -8.87
N ILE A 138 22.90 8.48 -9.46
CA ILE A 138 24.30 8.03 -9.58
C ILE A 138 25.14 8.27 -8.31
N GLY A 139 24.54 8.77 -7.23
CA GLY A 139 25.19 8.98 -5.95
C GLY A 139 25.98 10.29 -5.82
N LYS A 140 25.94 11.19 -6.83
CA LYS A 140 26.68 12.47 -6.81
C LYS A 140 25.92 13.60 -6.12
N GLY A 141 24.61 13.46 -5.93
CA GLY A 141 23.79 14.50 -5.29
C GLY A 141 23.87 14.46 -3.76
N TYR A 142 23.65 13.31 -3.17
CA TYR A 142 23.52 13.11 -1.70
C TYR A 142 24.26 11.89 -1.20
N PRO A 143 25.60 11.81 -1.35
CA PRO A 143 26.37 10.58 -1.09
C PRO A 143 26.31 10.10 0.37
N SER A 144 26.09 11.01 1.32
CA SER A 144 25.95 10.64 2.74
C SER A 144 24.64 9.89 3.05
N THR A 145 23.56 10.14 2.31
CA THR A 145 22.27 9.49 2.49
C THR A 145 22.03 8.37 1.50
N PHE A 146 22.51 8.53 0.27
CA PHE A 146 22.37 7.57 -0.81
C PHE A 146 23.59 7.63 -1.74
N SER A 147 24.44 6.62 -1.70
CA SER A 147 25.67 6.55 -2.50
C SER A 147 25.46 6.08 -3.95
N GLY A 148 24.19 5.97 -4.39
CA GLY A 148 23.81 5.68 -5.77
C GLY A 148 23.27 4.26 -5.98
N MET A 149 22.60 4.09 -7.12
CA MET A 149 21.98 2.82 -7.53
C MET A 149 23.03 1.69 -7.65
N LYS A 150 24.22 2.00 -8.16
CA LYS A 150 25.30 1.01 -8.29
C LYS A 150 25.75 0.47 -6.94
N ALA A 151 25.94 1.38 -5.97
CA ALA A 151 26.46 1.01 -4.65
C ALA A 151 25.43 0.26 -3.78
N TRP A 152 24.13 0.52 -3.95
CA TRP A 152 23.08 -0.07 -3.10
C TRP A 152 22.41 -1.28 -3.73
N PHE A 153 22.32 -1.33 -5.06
CA PHE A 153 21.50 -2.30 -5.78
C PHE A 153 22.23 -3.00 -6.93
N ASP A 154 23.53 -2.79 -7.02
CA ASP A 154 24.36 -3.25 -8.19
C ASP A 154 23.74 -2.93 -9.56
N CYS A 155 23.01 -1.82 -9.61
CA CYS A 155 22.30 -1.34 -10.79
C CYS A 155 23.01 -0.10 -11.34
N ASP A 156 23.66 -0.22 -12.48
CA ASP A 156 24.39 0.89 -13.09
C ASP A 156 23.44 1.86 -13.81
N ILE A 157 23.61 3.15 -13.52
CA ILE A 157 22.96 4.26 -14.24
C ILE A 157 24.04 5.17 -14.76
N ASN A 158 24.08 5.36 -16.08
CA ASN A 158 25.05 6.23 -16.75
C ASN A 158 24.46 6.79 -18.05
N ILE A 159 25.19 7.67 -18.72
CA ILE A 159 24.71 8.37 -19.94
C ILE A 159 24.35 7.39 -21.06
N SER A 160 24.99 6.21 -21.15
CA SER A 160 24.74 5.25 -22.21
C SER A 160 23.45 4.45 -22.05
N ASN A 161 22.88 4.42 -20.85
CA ASN A 161 21.61 3.71 -20.57
C ASN A 161 20.50 4.63 -20.08
N VAL A 162 20.61 5.95 -20.38
CA VAL A 162 19.59 6.95 -20.09
C VAL A 162 19.17 7.64 -21.38
N THR A 163 17.87 7.84 -21.53
CA THR A 163 17.27 8.67 -22.58
C THR A 163 16.16 9.54 -21.99
N SER A 164 15.69 10.54 -22.74
CA SER A 164 14.61 11.41 -22.29
C SER A 164 13.52 11.57 -23.34
N ILE A 165 12.29 11.69 -22.87
CA ILE A 165 11.12 12.09 -23.64
C ILE A 165 10.60 13.40 -23.04
N VAL A 166 10.65 14.45 -23.84
CA VAL A 166 10.13 15.77 -23.45
C VAL A 166 8.66 15.83 -23.89
N VAL A 167 7.77 16.11 -22.96
CA VAL A 167 6.34 16.16 -23.20
C VAL A 167 5.67 17.21 -22.30
N ASP A 168 4.76 18.01 -22.86
CA ASP A 168 3.99 19.02 -22.13
C ASP A 168 2.49 18.80 -22.34
N PHE A 169 1.84 18.24 -21.33
CA PHE A 169 0.39 17.99 -21.33
C PHE A 169 -0.47 19.24 -21.15
N ASP A 170 0.11 20.37 -20.77
CA ASP A 170 -0.65 21.61 -20.57
C ASP A 170 -0.82 22.37 -21.89
N THR A 171 0.14 22.27 -22.80
CA THR A 171 0.17 23.01 -24.06
C THR A 171 -0.07 22.13 -25.30
N ASP A 172 0.31 20.85 -25.25
CA ASP A 172 0.18 19.92 -26.39
C ASP A 172 -1.02 18.99 -26.20
N ARG A 173 -2.06 19.17 -27.04
CA ARG A 173 -3.24 18.29 -27.07
C ARG A 173 -2.92 16.85 -27.46
N ASN A 174 -1.82 16.63 -28.19
CA ASN A 174 -1.37 15.34 -28.65
C ASN A 174 -0.31 14.70 -27.74
N ALA A 175 -0.02 15.30 -26.60
CA ALA A 175 1.06 14.88 -25.69
C ALA A 175 0.98 13.38 -25.35
N ALA A 176 -0.22 12.84 -25.09
CA ALA A 176 -0.39 11.42 -24.75
C ALA A 176 -0.05 10.50 -25.93
N SER A 177 -0.49 10.80 -27.15
CA SER A 177 -0.17 10.01 -28.36
C SER A 177 1.30 10.15 -28.74
N SER A 178 1.86 11.34 -28.61
CA SER A 178 3.29 11.62 -28.82
C SER A 178 4.15 10.80 -27.85
N LEU A 179 3.80 10.79 -26.56
CA LEU A 179 4.47 9.97 -25.56
C LEU A 179 4.43 8.47 -25.91
N SER A 180 3.24 7.95 -26.24
CA SER A 180 3.07 6.55 -26.59
C SER A 180 3.90 6.15 -27.82
N THR A 181 3.94 7.01 -28.85
CA THR A 181 4.73 6.80 -30.07
C THR A 181 6.23 6.80 -29.79
N GLN A 182 6.72 7.78 -29.01
CA GLN A 182 8.14 7.87 -28.63
C GLN A 182 8.56 6.70 -27.74
N LEU A 183 7.71 6.28 -26.81
CA LEU A 183 7.95 5.11 -25.95
C LEU A 183 8.03 3.82 -26.77
N ALA A 184 7.09 3.59 -27.69
CA ALA A 184 7.10 2.43 -28.58
C ALA A 184 8.40 2.39 -29.43
N LYS A 185 8.82 3.53 -30.00
CA LYS A 185 10.08 3.65 -30.73
C LYS A 185 11.29 3.33 -29.84
N THR A 186 11.30 3.82 -28.60
CA THR A 186 12.38 3.57 -27.64
C THR A 186 12.50 2.07 -27.32
N ILE A 187 11.38 1.40 -27.09
CA ILE A 187 11.32 -0.04 -26.83
C ILE A 187 11.84 -0.82 -28.05
N ALA A 188 11.33 -0.53 -29.24
CA ALA A 188 11.71 -1.21 -30.46
C ALA A 188 13.22 -1.05 -30.78
N SER A 189 13.82 0.09 -30.43
CA SER A 189 15.26 0.35 -30.64
C SER A 189 16.14 -0.29 -29.55
N ASN A 190 15.59 -0.88 -28.50
CA ASN A 190 16.33 -1.47 -27.39
C ASN A 190 15.72 -2.81 -26.94
N PRO A 191 15.61 -3.83 -27.82
CA PRO A 191 14.88 -5.06 -27.53
C PRO A 191 15.52 -5.89 -26.39
N ASP A 192 16.83 -5.77 -26.20
CA ASP A 192 17.60 -6.52 -25.19
C ASP A 192 17.62 -5.83 -23.82
N LYS A 193 17.09 -4.60 -23.72
CA LYS A 193 17.10 -3.84 -22.47
C LYS A 193 15.75 -3.88 -21.78
N GLN A 194 15.80 -3.83 -20.46
CA GLN A 194 14.59 -3.60 -19.66
C GLN A 194 14.32 -2.10 -19.53
N VAL A 195 13.31 -1.62 -20.26
CA VAL A 195 12.93 -0.21 -20.24
C VAL A 195 12.19 0.10 -18.92
N ILE A 196 12.54 1.21 -18.28
CA ILE A 196 11.89 1.74 -17.09
C ILE A 196 11.73 3.26 -17.21
N GLY A 197 10.52 3.75 -16.93
CA GLY A 197 10.22 5.19 -16.96
C GLY A 197 10.46 5.89 -15.63
N LEU A 198 10.93 7.14 -15.70
CA LEU A 198 10.99 8.08 -14.59
C LEU A 198 10.25 9.36 -15.00
N PHE A 199 9.06 9.56 -14.48
CA PHE A 199 8.26 10.74 -14.77
C PHE A 199 8.43 11.79 -13.68
N ILE A 200 8.87 13.01 -14.07
CA ILE A 200 8.92 14.18 -13.20
C ILE A 200 7.57 14.88 -13.27
N ASP A 201 6.83 14.80 -12.17
CA ASP A 201 5.47 15.30 -12.09
C ASP A 201 5.42 16.65 -11.41
N SER A 202 4.98 17.69 -12.16
CA SER A 202 4.84 19.08 -11.70
C SER A 202 3.52 19.38 -11.02
N TYR A 203 2.59 18.43 -11.02
CA TYR A 203 1.24 18.71 -10.57
C TYR A 203 1.16 18.90 -9.05
N SER A 204 0.25 19.78 -8.64
CA SER A 204 0.15 20.20 -7.26
C SER A 204 -0.16 19.06 -6.31
N HIS A 205 0.29 19.18 -5.09
CA HIS A 205 0.16 18.22 -4.01
C HIS A 205 -1.28 17.76 -3.71
N TYR A 206 -2.26 18.52 -4.16
CA TYR A 206 -3.69 18.31 -3.91
C TYR A 206 -4.38 17.44 -4.95
N GLU A 207 -3.72 17.22 -6.08
CA GLU A 207 -4.20 16.37 -7.17
C GLU A 207 -3.41 15.07 -7.18
N GLU A 208 -3.62 14.21 -6.15
CA GLU A 208 -2.93 12.91 -6.04
C GLU A 208 -3.06 12.05 -7.29
N ARG A 209 -4.02 12.37 -8.16
CA ARG A 209 -4.26 11.73 -9.45
C ARG A 209 -4.77 12.73 -10.46
N SER A 210 -3.91 13.64 -10.88
CA SER A 210 -4.24 14.51 -12.01
C SER A 210 -4.51 13.67 -13.25
N GLU A 211 -5.32 14.19 -14.16
CA GLU A 211 -5.61 13.53 -15.44
C GLU A 211 -4.31 13.24 -16.21
N ASN A 212 -3.37 14.17 -16.20
CA ASN A 212 -2.09 14.03 -16.87
C ASN A 212 -1.21 12.92 -16.26
N TYR A 213 -1.14 12.86 -14.91
CA TYR A 213 -0.48 11.76 -14.21
C TYR A 213 -1.08 10.41 -14.63
N THR A 214 -2.40 10.33 -14.71
CA THR A 214 -3.09 9.08 -15.07
C THR A 214 -2.84 8.73 -16.53
N LYS A 215 -2.83 9.70 -17.46
CA LYS A 215 -2.48 9.49 -18.88
C LYS A 215 -1.05 8.94 -19.06
N VAL A 216 -0.07 9.50 -18.34
CA VAL A 216 1.31 8.99 -18.38
C VAL A 216 1.38 7.56 -17.85
N LYS A 217 0.77 7.30 -16.71
CA LYS A 217 0.71 5.95 -16.14
C LYS A 217 0.05 4.96 -17.09
N GLN A 218 -1.02 5.34 -17.75
CA GLN A 218 -1.74 4.51 -18.73
C GLN A 218 -0.87 4.21 -19.96
N ALA A 219 -0.20 5.21 -20.54
CA ALA A 219 0.69 5.01 -21.69
C ALA A 219 1.80 3.98 -21.38
N PHE A 220 2.41 4.07 -20.20
CA PHE A 220 3.42 3.10 -19.77
C PHE A 220 2.83 1.73 -19.48
N PHE A 221 1.64 1.69 -18.85
CA PHE A 221 0.91 0.46 -18.61
C PHE A 221 0.60 -0.28 -19.91
N SER A 222 0.00 0.39 -20.91
CA SER A 222 -0.32 -0.20 -22.21
C SER A 222 0.92 -0.66 -22.98
N ALA A 223 2.08 -0.03 -22.76
CA ALA A 223 3.34 -0.43 -23.33
C ALA A 223 4.04 -1.59 -22.57
N GLY A 224 3.51 -2.05 -21.43
CA GLY A 224 4.15 -3.07 -20.60
C GLY A 224 5.42 -2.58 -19.90
N VAL A 225 5.58 -1.26 -19.72
CA VAL A 225 6.78 -0.64 -19.14
C VAL A 225 6.48 -0.10 -17.74
N PRO A 226 7.24 -0.48 -16.70
CA PRO A 226 7.08 0.08 -15.37
C PRO A 226 7.47 1.56 -15.33
N LEU A 227 6.74 2.35 -14.55
CA LEU A 227 6.94 3.78 -14.41
C LEU A 227 7.15 4.18 -12.95
N GLN A 228 8.22 4.90 -12.66
CA GLN A 228 8.43 5.60 -11.40
C GLN A 228 8.06 7.07 -11.55
N VAL A 229 7.17 7.54 -10.70
CA VAL A 229 6.82 8.97 -10.65
C VAL A 229 7.57 9.65 -9.52
N VAL A 230 8.19 10.77 -9.84
CA VAL A 230 8.90 11.63 -8.88
C VAL A 230 8.33 13.04 -8.96
N ARG A 231 7.84 13.53 -7.85
CA ARG A 231 7.24 14.87 -7.80
C ARG A 231 8.31 15.95 -7.91
N ASN A 232 8.11 16.91 -8.79
CA ASN A 232 9.04 18.00 -9.03
C ASN A 232 9.27 18.86 -7.77
N ASP A 233 8.25 19.10 -6.95
CA ASP A 233 8.38 19.81 -5.69
C ASP A 233 9.36 19.15 -4.71
N ARG A 234 9.51 17.83 -4.76
CA ARG A 234 10.51 17.08 -3.97
C ARG A 234 11.93 17.27 -4.48
N ILE A 235 12.09 17.54 -5.77
CA ILE A 235 13.41 17.77 -6.37
C ILE A 235 13.88 19.20 -6.08
N ILE A 236 12.99 20.19 -6.24
CA ILE A 236 13.33 21.62 -6.09
C ILE A 236 13.35 22.12 -4.64
N GLN A 237 12.65 21.42 -3.71
CA GLN A 237 12.68 21.79 -2.28
C GLN A 237 14.03 21.44 -1.66
N SER A 238 14.56 22.35 -0.85
CA SER A 238 15.76 22.09 -0.05
C SER A 238 15.60 20.79 0.75
N ASP A 239 16.57 19.89 0.63
CA ASP A 239 16.58 18.55 1.27
C ASP A 239 15.42 17.60 0.90
N GLY A 240 14.47 18.00 0.05
CA GLY A 240 13.33 17.16 -0.33
C GLY A 240 13.78 15.86 -1.02
N LEU A 241 14.64 15.96 -2.00
CA LEU A 241 15.20 14.82 -2.73
C LEU A 241 16.16 14.00 -1.86
N LYS A 242 16.96 14.65 -1.02
CA LYS A 242 17.92 14.02 -0.10
C LYS A 242 17.29 12.88 0.75
N TRP A 243 16.08 13.11 1.25
CA TRP A 243 15.37 12.13 2.06
C TRP A 243 14.50 11.16 1.25
N ALA A 244 14.20 11.49 0.00
CA ALA A 244 13.37 10.67 -0.88
C ALA A 244 14.18 9.71 -1.77
N ILE A 245 15.43 10.06 -2.10
CA ILE A 245 16.19 9.37 -3.16
C ILE A 245 16.45 7.89 -2.88
N SER A 246 16.73 7.51 -1.64
CA SER A 246 16.90 6.10 -1.28
C SER A 246 15.62 5.28 -1.50
N GLY A 247 14.45 5.86 -1.18
CA GLY A 247 13.15 5.24 -1.46
C GLY A 247 12.84 5.16 -2.96
N ILE A 248 13.20 6.19 -3.74
CA ILE A 248 13.07 6.19 -5.19
C ILE A 248 13.96 5.10 -5.81
N GLY A 249 15.22 5.00 -5.36
CA GLY A 249 16.14 3.95 -5.78
C GLY A 249 15.61 2.55 -5.50
N LEU A 250 15.08 2.31 -4.30
CA LEU A 250 14.46 1.05 -3.93
C LEU A 250 13.26 0.72 -4.84
N GLN A 251 12.40 1.68 -5.14
CA GLN A 251 11.26 1.50 -6.04
C GLN A 251 11.69 1.19 -7.48
N LEU A 252 12.74 1.84 -7.97
CA LEU A 252 13.32 1.54 -9.30
C LEU A 252 13.87 0.13 -9.32
N PHE A 253 14.65 -0.26 -8.33
CA PHE A 253 15.20 -1.61 -8.22
C PHE A 253 14.11 -2.68 -8.18
N SER A 254 13.04 -2.46 -7.41
CA SER A 254 11.93 -3.42 -7.33
C SER A 254 11.22 -3.63 -8.68
N LYS A 255 11.14 -2.59 -9.51
CA LYS A 255 10.58 -2.66 -10.87
C LYS A 255 11.48 -3.40 -11.87
N LEU A 256 12.68 -3.74 -11.47
CA LEU A 256 13.63 -4.52 -12.23
C LEU A 256 13.63 -6.02 -11.86
N GLY A 257 12.86 -6.46 -10.87
CA GLY A 257 12.77 -7.89 -10.56
C GLY A 257 12.19 -8.42 -9.26
N GLY A 258 11.18 -7.84 -8.62
CA GLY A 258 10.66 -8.33 -7.32
C GLY A 258 9.17 -8.69 -7.24
N MET A 259 8.72 -9.57 -6.35
CA MET A 259 7.37 -10.21 -6.41
C MET A 259 6.61 -10.59 -5.11
N ILE A 260 5.23 -10.48 -4.92
CA ILE A 260 4.41 -10.81 -3.70
C ILE A 260 2.83 -10.93 -3.79
N PHE A 261 2.02 -11.64 -2.88
CA PHE A 261 0.56 -11.99 -2.94
C PHE A 261 -0.44 -11.24 -2.02
N GLY A 262 -1.64 -10.80 -2.48
CA GLY A 262 -2.79 -10.30 -1.69
C GLY A 262 -4.04 -10.03 -2.53
N ILE A 263 -5.21 -9.84 -1.90
CA ILE A 263 -6.47 -9.54 -2.59
C ILE A 263 -6.90 -8.10 -2.33
N GLY A 264 -7.09 -7.31 -3.39
CA GLY A 264 -7.68 -5.98 -3.34
C GLY A 264 -9.01 -5.90 -4.06
N LYS A 265 -9.88 -5.01 -3.59
CA LYS A 265 -11.21 -4.79 -4.16
C LYS A 265 -11.47 -3.31 -4.34
N ALA A 266 -11.98 -2.91 -5.51
CA ALA A 266 -12.54 -1.59 -5.77
C ALA A 266 -13.96 -1.72 -6.33
N HIS A 267 -14.74 -0.65 -6.19
CA HIS A 267 -16.05 -0.56 -6.81
C HIS A 267 -16.10 0.71 -7.67
N ASP A 268 -16.60 0.59 -8.88
CA ASP A 268 -17.05 1.75 -9.65
C ASP A 268 -18.47 2.08 -9.18
N LEU A 269 -18.64 3.26 -8.59
CA LEU A 269 -19.88 3.69 -7.98
C LEU A 269 -20.55 4.76 -8.82
N GLN A 270 -21.86 4.59 -9.06
CA GLN A 270 -22.70 5.61 -9.68
C GLN A 270 -23.75 6.13 -8.69
N LEU A 271 -24.07 7.42 -8.77
CA LEU A 271 -25.16 8.02 -8.05
C LEU A 271 -26.42 8.00 -8.92
N GLN A 272 -27.39 7.16 -8.57
CA GLN A 272 -28.69 7.11 -9.24
C GLN A 272 -29.81 7.42 -8.24
N ASN A 273 -30.65 8.41 -8.56
CA ASN A 273 -31.80 8.81 -7.72
C ASN A 273 -31.42 9.04 -6.23
N GLY A 274 -30.27 9.66 -5.98
CA GLY A 274 -29.79 9.92 -4.62
C GLY A 274 -29.25 8.69 -3.87
N ARG A 275 -29.14 7.53 -4.52
CA ARG A 275 -28.57 6.30 -3.98
C ARG A 275 -27.28 5.94 -4.71
N THR A 276 -26.28 5.50 -3.98
CA THR A 276 -25.04 4.97 -4.56
C THR A 276 -25.26 3.53 -4.99
N THR A 277 -25.11 3.26 -6.28
CA THR A 277 -25.15 1.90 -6.83
C THR A 277 -23.75 1.47 -7.31
N VAL A 278 -23.48 0.18 -7.24
CA VAL A 278 -22.23 -0.39 -7.76
C VAL A 278 -22.40 -0.62 -9.25
N LYS A 279 -21.58 0.08 -10.07
CA LYS A 279 -21.55 -0.09 -11.52
C LYS A 279 -20.76 -1.35 -11.92
N LYS A 280 -19.60 -1.56 -11.28
CA LYS A 280 -18.73 -2.69 -11.53
C LYS A 280 -18.03 -3.15 -10.27
N TYR A 281 -17.74 -4.45 -10.20
CA TYR A 281 -16.87 -5.06 -9.18
C TYR A 281 -15.50 -5.32 -9.80
N PHE A 282 -14.45 -4.89 -9.11
CA PHE A 282 -13.07 -5.21 -9.46
C PHE A 282 -12.42 -5.94 -8.29
N ALA A 283 -11.91 -7.12 -8.53
CA ALA A 283 -11.16 -7.86 -7.54
C ALA A 283 -9.84 -8.35 -8.15
N TYR A 284 -8.76 -8.09 -7.49
CA TYR A 284 -7.40 -8.43 -7.91
C TYR A 284 -6.71 -9.17 -6.79
N SER A 285 -5.85 -10.08 -7.15
CA SER A 285 -4.98 -10.77 -6.22
C SER A 285 -3.52 -10.55 -6.59
N VAL A 286 -2.67 -10.61 -5.60
CA VAL A 286 -1.21 -10.59 -5.79
C VAL A 286 -0.62 -11.75 -4.99
N CYS A 287 0.12 -12.67 -5.61
CA CYS A 287 0.65 -13.88 -4.99
C CYS A 287 2.06 -13.70 -4.40
N PHE A 288 2.30 -14.17 -3.16
CA PHE A 288 3.56 -14.09 -2.43
C PHE A 288 3.99 -15.46 -1.92
N ASP A 289 5.26 -15.71 -1.86
CA ASP A 289 5.75 -16.80 -1.03
C ASP A 289 5.91 -16.36 0.45
N SER A 290 6.27 -17.30 1.30
CA SER A 290 6.44 -17.08 2.74
C SER A 290 7.56 -16.07 3.09
N THR A 291 8.48 -15.81 2.17
CA THR A 291 9.58 -14.85 2.35
C THR A 291 9.18 -13.43 1.95
N GLY A 292 7.99 -13.27 1.37
CA GLY A 292 7.51 -12.00 0.87
C GLY A 292 7.98 -11.68 -0.54
N VAL A 293 8.46 -12.64 -1.31
CA VAL A 293 8.77 -12.51 -2.72
C VAL A 293 7.52 -12.67 -3.57
N TYR A 294 7.25 -11.72 -4.45
CA TYR A 294 6.08 -11.69 -5.37
C TYR A 294 6.17 -12.79 -6.42
N ARG A 295 5.08 -13.45 -6.71
CA ARG A 295 5.01 -14.53 -7.70
C ARG A 295 4.12 -14.20 -8.88
N SER A 296 2.92 -13.70 -8.64
CA SER A 296 1.98 -13.40 -9.73
C SER A 296 0.95 -12.33 -9.33
N LEU A 297 0.27 -11.78 -10.33
CA LEU A 297 -0.88 -10.90 -10.21
C LEU A 297 -2.04 -11.50 -10.99
N GLY A 298 -3.19 -11.68 -10.35
CA GLY A 298 -4.39 -12.19 -10.99
C GLY A 298 -5.55 -11.19 -10.98
N VAL A 299 -6.34 -11.19 -12.05
CA VAL A 299 -7.66 -10.54 -12.07
C VAL A 299 -8.67 -11.56 -11.57
N LEU A 300 -9.20 -11.35 -10.37
CA LEU A 300 -10.21 -12.24 -9.81
C LEU A 300 -11.61 -11.94 -10.35
N CYS A 301 -11.89 -10.68 -10.68
CA CYS A 301 -13.20 -10.27 -11.16
C CYS A 301 -13.17 -8.87 -11.80
N ASP A 302 -13.90 -8.71 -12.91
CA ASP A 302 -14.20 -7.42 -13.56
C ASP A 302 -15.64 -7.46 -14.13
N THR A 303 -16.67 -7.37 -13.29
CA THR A 303 -18.07 -7.48 -13.72
C THR A 303 -19.02 -6.54 -12.97
N ALA A 304 -20.12 -6.18 -13.63
CA ALA A 304 -21.27 -5.49 -13.03
C ALA A 304 -22.29 -6.47 -12.42
N ASN A 305 -22.23 -7.75 -12.79
CA ASN A 305 -23.15 -8.78 -12.33
C ASN A 305 -22.62 -9.42 -11.04
N ARG A 306 -23.43 -9.37 -9.98
CA ARG A 306 -23.05 -9.89 -8.66
C ARG A 306 -22.91 -11.41 -8.63
N ALA A 307 -23.76 -12.14 -9.32
CA ALA A 307 -23.68 -13.61 -9.38
C ALA A 307 -22.42 -14.04 -10.15
N GLN A 308 -22.14 -13.38 -11.27
CA GLN A 308 -20.93 -13.59 -12.04
C GLN A 308 -19.68 -13.29 -11.20
N TYR A 309 -19.72 -12.21 -10.39
CA TYR A 309 -18.62 -11.87 -9.48
C TYR A 309 -18.24 -13.02 -8.55
N TYR A 310 -19.20 -13.73 -7.96
CA TYR A 310 -18.89 -14.85 -7.07
C TYR A 310 -18.33 -16.07 -7.82
N ALA A 311 -18.88 -16.35 -9.01
CA ALA A 311 -18.36 -17.43 -9.85
C ALA A 311 -16.93 -17.14 -10.33
N ASP A 312 -16.66 -15.91 -10.76
CA ASP A 312 -15.32 -15.49 -11.17
C ASP A 312 -14.34 -15.51 -10.01
N LEU A 313 -14.75 -15.08 -8.81
CA LEU A 313 -13.93 -15.10 -7.62
C LEU A 313 -13.50 -16.54 -7.28
N GLU A 314 -14.43 -17.48 -7.30
CA GLU A 314 -14.15 -18.91 -7.08
C GLU A 314 -13.19 -19.46 -8.13
N HIS A 315 -13.52 -19.30 -9.40
CA HIS A 315 -12.72 -19.81 -10.52
C HIS A 315 -11.29 -19.27 -10.51
N ASN A 316 -11.14 -17.96 -10.33
CA ASN A 316 -9.82 -17.33 -10.41
C ASN A 316 -8.94 -17.59 -9.18
N ILE A 317 -9.51 -17.83 -7.98
CA ILE A 317 -8.73 -18.30 -6.83
C ILE A 317 -8.13 -19.66 -7.14
N ILE A 318 -8.93 -20.60 -7.69
CA ILE A 318 -8.47 -21.92 -8.07
C ILE A 318 -7.36 -21.82 -9.11
N ALA A 319 -7.62 -21.14 -10.24
CA ALA A 319 -6.67 -21.01 -11.34
C ALA A 319 -5.32 -20.42 -10.89
N GLN A 320 -5.34 -19.44 -10.01
CA GLN A 320 -4.10 -18.80 -9.56
C GLN A 320 -3.26 -19.69 -8.64
N ILE A 321 -3.91 -20.50 -7.79
CA ILE A 321 -3.20 -21.45 -6.93
C ILE A 321 -2.67 -22.63 -7.76
N GLU A 322 -3.46 -23.11 -8.73
CA GLU A 322 -3.03 -24.16 -9.67
C GLU A 322 -1.86 -23.72 -10.54
N GLU A 323 -1.83 -22.44 -10.97
CA GLU A 323 -0.69 -21.88 -11.69
C GLU A 323 0.61 -21.97 -10.86
N CYS A 324 0.55 -21.64 -9.57
CA CYS A 324 1.69 -21.78 -8.66
C CYS A 324 2.13 -23.24 -8.51
N ILE A 325 1.18 -24.18 -8.36
CA ILE A 325 1.46 -25.62 -8.26
C ILE A 325 2.10 -26.15 -9.55
N ASN A 326 1.53 -25.78 -10.71
CA ASN A 326 2.02 -26.19 -12.03
C ASN A 326 3.41 -25.58 -12.34
N ALA A 327 3.75 -24.45 -11.73
CA ALA A 327 5.09 -23.88 -11.76
C ALA A 327 6.10 -24.61 -10.85
N GLY A 328 5.72 -25.75 -10.28
CA GLY A 328 6.58 -26.60 -9.43
C GLY A 328 6.68 -26.17 -7.98
N GLN A 329 5.79 -25.29 -7.51
CA GLN A 329 5.78 -24.87 -6.11
C GLN A 329 5.03 -25.89 -5.24
N THR A 330 5.65 -26.30 -4.13
CA THR A 330 4.96 -27.11 -3.11
C THR A 330 4.21 -26.16 -2.18
N ILE A 331 2.88 -26.21 -2.23
CA ILE A 331 2.01 -25.37 -1.40
C ILE A 331 1.40 -26.23 -0.29
N THR A 332 1.82 -26.00 0.94
CA THR A 332 1.27 -26.64 2.14
C THR A 332 0.28 -25.75 2.89
N ASP A 333 0.48 -24.43 2.81
CA ASP A 333 -0.33 -23.43 3.46
C ASP A 333 -0.70 -22.31 2.48
N CYS A 334 -1.97 -21.93 2.48
CA CYS A 334 -2.48 -20.77 1.74
C CYS A 334 -3.20 -19.82 2.69
N VAL A 335 -2.77 -18.55 2.69
CA VAL A 335 -3.35 -17.51 3.54
C VAL A 335 -3.96 -16.41 2.68
N ILE A 336 -5.26 -16.17 2.85
CA ILE A 336 -5.99 -15.14 2.14
C ILE A 336 -6.17 -13.93 3.05
N HIS A 337 -5.54 -12.81 2.69
CA HIS A 337 -5.68 -11.52 3.36
C HIS A 337 -6.72 -10.65 2.68
N THR A 338 -7.66 -10.07 3.44
CA THR A 338 -8.66 -9.16 2.91
C THR A 338 -8.73 -7.86 3.72
N PRO A 339 -8.88 -6.69 3.08
CA PRO A 339 -9.01 -5.41 3.81
C PRO A 339 -10.43 -5.11 4.25
N PHE A 340 -11.41 -5.87 3.82
CA PHE A 340 -12.84 -5.61 4.02
C PHE A 340 -13.54 -6.81 4.68
N ARG A 341 -14.71 -6.52 5.26
CA ARG A 341 -15.58 -7.57 5.78
C ARG A 341 -16.21 -8.31 4.59
N MET A 342 -15.93 -9.60 4.50
CA MET A 342 -16.55 -10.46 3.49
C MET A 342 -18.02 -10.69 3.79
N ARG A 343 -18.81 -10.80 2.74
CA ARG A 343 -20.21 -11.22 2.83
C ARG A 343 -20.28 -12.75 2.83
N ASN A 344 -21.40 -13.29 3.26
CA ASN A 344 -21.59 -14.76 3.30
C ASN A 344 -21.36 -15.42 1.94
N ASP A 345 -21.83 -14.78 0.86
CA ASP A 345 -21.67 -15.30 -0.50
C ASP A 345 -20.19 -15.29 -0.97
N GLU A 346 -19.42 -14.26 -0.61
CA GLU A 346 -17.98 -14.22 -0.88
C GLU A 346 -17.25 -15.30 -0.10
N MET A 347 -17.59 -15.50 1.17
CA MET A 347 -17.03 -16.57 1.99
C MET A 347 -17.44 -17.96 1.49
N LYS A 348 -18.64 -18.10 0.93
CA LYS A 348 -19.10 -19.33 0.29
C LYS A 348 -18.24 -19.64 -0.92
N ALA A 349 -18.07 -18.70 -1.85
CA ALA A 349 -17.22 -18.88 -3.03
C ALA A 349 -15.77 -19.26 -2.65
N ILE A 350 -15.19 -18.62 -1.63
CA ILE A 350 -13.85 -18.98 -1.14
C ILE A 350 -13.81 -20.39 -0.57
N ARG A 351 -14.81 -20.80 0.23
CA ARG A 351 -14.86 -22.17 0.78
C ARG A 351 -14.99 -23.21 -0.34
N GLU A 352 -15.82 -22.96 -1.33
CA GLU A 352 -15.99 -23.85 -2.49
C GLU A 352 -14.67 -23.96 -3.28
N SER A 353 -13.92 -22.87 -3.43
CA SER A 353 -12.56 -22.91 -4.01
C SER A 353 -11.61 -23.77 -3.19
N ILE A 354 -11.60 -23.59 -1.87
CA ILE A 354 -10.76 -24.37 -0.95
C ILE A 354 -11.10 -25.87 -1.05
N ASP A 355 -12.37 -26.22 -0.98
CA ASP A 355 -12.84 -27.62 -1.04
C ASP A 355 -12.44 -28.30 -2.37
N LYS A 356 -12.50 -27.57 -3.48
CA LYS A 356 -12.07 -28.07 -4.80
C LYS A 356 -10.56 -28.27 -4.85
N LEU A 357 -9.79 -27.32 -4.41
CA LEU A 357 -8.33 -27.40 -4.38
C LEU A 357 -7.83 -28.54 -3.48
N GLN A 358 -8.43 -28.72 -2.30
CA GLN A 358 -8.08 -29.82 -1.41
C GLN A 358 -8.41 -31.19 -2.00
N LYS A 359 -9.52 -31.34 -2.75
CA LYS A 359 -9.87 -32.58 -3.46
C LYS A 359 -8.88 -32.91 -4.58
N SER A 360 -8.35 -31.88 -5.27
CA SER A 360 -7.45 -32.05 -6.43
C SER A 360 -5.98 -32.24 -6.03
N HIS A 361 -5.55 -31.54 -4.97
CA HIS A 361 -4.13 -31.41 -4.63
C HIS A 361 -3.77 -31.91 -3.22
N GLY A 362 -4.73 -32.50 -2.47
CA GLY A 362 -4.48 -33.02 -1.13
C GLY A 362 -4.55 -31.99 -0.02
N GLU A 363 -3.85 -32.23 1.09
CA GLU A 363 -3.95 -31.41 2.29
C GLU A 363 -3.21 -30.06 2.13
N ILE A 364 -3.91 -29.08 1.58
CA ILE A 364 -3.49 -27.67 1.63
C ILE A 364 -4.25 -27.02 2.80
N ALA A 365 -3.53 -26.48 3.76
CA ALA A 365 -4.14 -25.75 4.87
C ALA A 365 -4.49 -24.31 4.43
N PHE A 366 -5.75 -23.90 4.65
CA PHE A 366 -6.23 -22.57 4.31
C PHE A 366 -6.53 -21.73 5.55
N THR A 367 -6.23 -20.44 5.45
CA THR A 367 -6.64 -19.46 6.45
C THR A 367 -7.12 -18.18 5.75
N VAL A 368 -8.26 -17.65 6.21
CA VAL A 368 -8.78 -16.37 5.73
C VAL A 368 -8.75 -15.39 6.89
N MET A 369 -8.02 -14.27 6.72
CA MET A 369 -7.89 -13.23 7.72
C MET A 369 -8.18 -11.85 7.13
N ARG A 370 -8.98 -11.07 7.86
CA ARG A 370 -9.23 -9.68 7.54
C ARG A 370 -8.25 -8.79 8.28
N ILE A 371 -7.66 -7.85 7.55
CA ILE A 371 -6.71 -6.87 8.05
C ILE A 371 -7.32 -5.48 7.84
N ASN A 372 -7.75 -4.84 8.92
CA ASN A 372 -8.51 -3.60 8.88
C ASN A 372 -7.78 -2.47 9.61
N THR A 373 -7.19 -1.54 8.85
CA THR A 373 -6.55 -0.33 9.38
C THR A 373 -7.56 0.77 9.75
N ARG A 374 -8.80 0.70 9.25
CA ARG A 374 -9.88 1.67 9.50
C ARG A 374 -10.83 1.17 10.57
N ASN A 375 -10.30 0.85 11.74
CA ASN A 375 -11.06 0.35 12.87
C ASN A 375 -11.29 1.46 13.92
N ARG A 376 -12.10 1.15 14.95
CA ARG A 376 -12.44 2.07 16.04
C ARG A 376 -11.63 1.82 17.33
N PHE A 377 -10.79 0.79 17.32
CA PHE A 377 -10.01 0.45 18.50
C PHE A 377 -8.82 1.38 18.65
N PHE A 378 -8.46 1.62 19.90
CA PHE A 378 -7.28 2.34 20.28
C PHE A 378 -6.76 1.76 21.59
N GLY A 379 -5.45 1.76 21.80
CA GLY A 379 -4.83 1.23 23.00
C GLY A 379 -3.61 2.04 23.40
N PHE A 380 -3.31 2.04 24.68
CA PHE A 380 -2.18 2.76 25.30
C PHE A 380 -1.28 1.77 25.99
N ALA A 381 0.02 1.96 25.89
CA ALA A 381 1.00 1.21 26.68
C ALA A 381 1.18 1.85 28.07
N ASP A 382 1.67 1.06 29.00
CA ASP A 382 2.00 1.52 30.36
C ASP A 382 3.44 2.06 30.44
N ASN A 383 3.82 2.92 29.50
CA ASN A 383 5.07 3.65 29.47
C ASN A 383 4.83 5.16 29.48
N ASN A 384 5.88 5.97 29.60
CA ASN A 384 5.77 7.42 29.75
C ASN A 384 5.06 8.11 28.57
N ILE A 385 5.29 7.66 27.34
CA ILE A 385 4.73 8.25 26.12
C ILE A 385 3.44 7.56 25.66
N LYS A 386 2.99 6.52 26.38
CA LYS A 386 1.76 5.75 26.13
C LYS A 386 1.70 5.02 24.78
N ILE A 387 2.78 4.89 24.06
CA ILE A 387 2.89 4.25 22.76
C ILE A 387 3.31 2.80 22.95
N PRO A 388 2.58 1.81 22.44
CA PRO A 388 3.01 0.42 22.39
C PRO A 388 4.29 0.23 21.56
N TYR A 389 5.06 -0.79 21.87
CA TYR A 389 6.17 -1.18 21.03
C TYR A 389 5.69 -1.69 19.66
N GLU A 390 6.49 -1.49 18.61
CA GLU A 390 6.20 -2.11 17.33
C GLU A 390 6.16 -3.63 17.49
N SER A 391 5.32 -4.30 16.70
CA SER A 391 5.05 -5.74 16.78
C SER A 391 4.33 -6.20 18.05
N THR A 392 3.79 -5.27 18.87
CA THR A 392 2.88 -5.63 19.97
C THR A 392 1.54 -6.07 19.41
N TYR A 393 0.97 -7.12 19.99
CA TYR A 393 -0.41 -7.51 19.73
C TYR A 393 -1.20 -7.70 21.01
N VAL A 394 -2.51 -7.55 20.92
CA VAL A 394 -3.48 -7.80 22.00
C VAL A 394 -4.58 -8.69 21.44
N GLN A 395 -4.85 -9.78 22.15
CA GLN A 395 -5.96 -10.67 21.83
C GLN A 395 -7.27 -10.13 22.41
N LEU A 396 -8.28 -9.88 21.57
CA LEU A 396 -9.61 -9.45 21.97
C LEU A 396 -10.56 -10.64 22.15
N SER A 397 -10.45 -11.64 21.29
CA SER A 397 -11.18 -12.92 21.35
C SER A 397 -10.35 -14.04 20.73
N ALA A 398 -10.88 -15.25 20.67
CA ALA A 398 -10.17 -16.39 20.06
C ALA A 398 -9.72 -16.10 18.61
N LYS A 399 -10.44 -15.23 17.88
CA LYS A 399 -10.20 -14.93 16.47
C LYS A 399 -9.92 -13.45 16.18
N GLU A 400 -9.85 -12.60 17.18
CA GLU A 400 -9.75 -11.15 17.00
C GLU A 400 -8.55 -10.57 17.74
N TYR A 401 -7.76 -9.78 17.02
CA TYR A 401 -6.49 -9.23 17.50
C TYR A 401 -6.33 -7.76 17.11
N LEU A 402 -5.64 -7.02 17.96
CA LEU A 402 -5.09 -5.71 17.61
C LEU A 402 -3.58 -5.83 17.48
N VAL A 403 -3.01 -5.30 16.41
CA VAL A 403 -1.58 -5.38 16.14
C VAL A 403 -1.03 -3.98 15.84
N TRP A 404 0.05 -3.61 16.50
CA TRP A 404 0.79 -2.38 16.22
C TRP A 404 1.91 -2.67 15.24
N PHE A 405 1.66 -2.46 13.95
CA PHE A 405 2.70 -2.55 12.92
C PHE A 405 3.75 -1.45 13.02
N GLU A 406 3.38 -0.30 13.57
CA GLU A 406 4.29 0.78 13.94
C GLU A 406 4.14 1.06 15.43
N GLY A 407 5.23 1.40 16.08
CA GLY A 407 5.26 1.67 17.51
C GLY A 407 6.59 2.24 17.95
N LEU A 408 6.81 2.21 19.25
CA LEU A 408 8.07 2.53 19.85
C LEU A 408 9.08 1.42 19.53
N LYS A 409 10.25 1.77 19.06
CA LYS A 409 11.32 0.80 18.84
C LYS A 409 11.97 0.42 20.19
N ARG A 410 12.29 -0.86 20.36
CA ARG A 410 12.98 -1.32 21.57
C ARG A 410 14.30 -0.57 21.77
N GLY A 411 14.60 -0.21 23.01
CA GLY A 411 15.77 0.58 23.36
C GLY A 411 15.68 2.07 23.01
N ARG A 412 14.53 2.55 22.57
CA ARG A 412 14.26 3.98 22.34
C ARG A 412 13.09 4.44 23.21
N GLU A 413 13.25 5.58 23.86
CA GLU A 413 12.22 6.19 24.69
C GLU A 413 11.49 7.34 23.98
N TYR A 414 11.82 7.60 22.73
CA TYR A 414 11.26 8.69 21.92
C TYR A 414 10.88 8.23 20.55
N ILE A 415 9.99 8.99 19.93
CA ILE A 415 9.55 8.82 18.53
C ILE A 415 9.85 10.10 17.75
N SER A 416 10.18 9.95 16.48
CA SER A 416 10.42 11.06 15.54
C SER A 416 9.22 11.37 14.63
N LYS A 417 8.18 10.53 14.67
CA LYS A 417 6.97 10.67 13.85
C LYS A 417 5.72 10.28 14.64
N ARG A 418 4.57 10.76 14.21
CA ARG A 418 3.29 10.30 14.75
C ARG A 418 3.11 8.81 14.47
N ILE A 419 2.73 8.05 15.49
CA ILE A 419 2.40 6.64 15.38
C ILE A 419 0.90 6.48 15.10
N ALA A 420 0.56 5.60 14.19
CA ALA A 420 -0.80 5.33 13.79
C ALA A 420 -1.56 4.47 14.81
N ASN A 421 -2.88 4.35 14.61
CA ASN A 421 -3.73 3.43 15.38
C ASN A 421 -3.32 1.98 15.13
N PRO A 422 -3.66 1.04 16.04
CA PRO A 422 -3.47 -0.38 15.81
C PRO A 422 -4.31 -0.86 14.62
N THR A 423 -3.83 -1.89 13.97
CA THR A 423 -4.58 -2.61 12.94
C THR A 423 -5.41 -3.71 13.60
N TYR A 424 -6.69 -3.78 13.26
CA TYR A 424 -7.58 -4.85 13.71
C TYR A 424 -7.51 -6.01 12.73
N ILE A 425 -7.23 -7.20 13.26
CA ILE A 425 -7.16 -8.46 12.51
C ILE A 425 -8.20 -9.42 13.06
N ASP A 426 -9.03 -9.97 12.19
CA ASP A 426 -9.98 -11.03 12.54
C ASP A 426 -9.89 -12.21 11.55
N PHE A 427 -9.96 -13.41 12.10
CA PHE A 427 -9.89 -14.67 11.36
C PHE A 427 -11.29 -15.18 11.02
N TRP A 428 -11.51 -15.50 9.76
CA TRP A 428 -12.79 -15.96 9.23
C TRP A 428 -12.82 -17.45 8.93
N TYR A 429 -11.64 -18.04 8.70
CA TYR A 429 -11.46 -19.46 8.44
C TYR A 429 -10.05 -19.90 8.87
N GLY A 430 -9.90 -21.18 9.31
CA GLY A 430 -8.59 -21.78 9.62
C GLY A 430 -7.87 -21.25 10.85
N TRP A 431 -8.59 -20.77 11.88
CA TRP A 431 -8.03 -20.09 13.07
C TRP A 431 -8.01 -20.93 14.35
N SER A 432 -8.35 -22.22 14.27
CA SER A 432 -8.48 -23.09 15.46
C SER A 432 -7.17 -23.36 16.19
N ASP A 433 -6.05 -23.34 15.48
CA ASP A 433 -4.71 -23.50 16.06
C ASP A 433 -4.10 -22.15 16.45
N ARG A 434 -3.92 -21.94 17.77
CA ARG A 434 -3.34 -20.71 18.31
C ARG A 434 -1.89 -20.50 17.86
N THR A 435 -1.10 -21.56 17.77
CA THR A 435 0.31 -21.45 17.35
C THR A 435 0.39 -20.97 15.91
N LYS A 436 -0.46 -21.53 15.05
CA LYS A 436 -0.60 -21.07 13.66
C LYS A 436 -1.04 -19.61 13.59
N VAL A 437 -2.02 -19.20 14.40
CA VAL A 437 -2.50 -17.80 14.45
C VAL A 437 -1.37 -16.84 14.79
N ILE A 438 -0.55 -17.14 15.81
CA ILE A 438 0.58 -16.27 16.20
C ILE A 438 1.61 -16.18 15.07
N LYS A 439 1.91 -17.29 14.38
CA LYS A 439 2.78 -17.29 13.20
C LYS A 439 2.22 -16.39 12.10
N LEU A 440 0.92 -16.46 11.81
CA LEU A 440 0.27 -15.64 10.79
C LEU A 440 0.23 -14.14 11.16
N LEU A 441 0.11 -13.80 12.44
CA LEU A 441 0.28 -12.41 12.90
C LEU A 441 1.72 -11.94 12.70
N GLN A 442 2.72 -12.80 12.95
CA GLN A 442 4.13 -12.50 12.67
C GLN A 442 4.37 -12.28 11.16
N ASP A 443 3.80 -13.14 10.31
CA ASP A 443 3.91 -13.01 8.86
C ASP A 443 3.28 -11.69 8.37
N ALA A 444 2.13 -11.30 8.93
CA ALA A 444 1.51 -10.01 8.63
C ALA A 444 2.41 -8.83 9.03
N VAL A 445 3.09 -8.90 10.18
CA VAL A 445 4.07 -7.88 10.61
C VAL A 445 5.27 -7.83 9.67
N ASN A 446 5.80 -8.97 9.26
CA ASN A 446 6.91 -9.07 8.33
C ASN A 446 6.54 -8.48 6.97
N LEU A 447 5.37 -8.87 6.42
CA LEU A 447 4.84 -8.35 5.16
C LEU A 447 4.55 -6.83 5.20
N ALA A 448 4.19 -6.26 6.35
CA ALA A 448 4.09 -4.80 6.49
C ALA A 448 5.45 -4.11 6.36
N GLY A 449 6.52 -4.81 6.70
CA GLY A 449 7.90 -4.38 6.50
C GLY A 449 8.40 -4.52 5.06
N ALA A 450 7.87 -5.45 4.28
CA ALA A 450 8.35 -5.81 2.95
C ALA A 450 7.93 -4.83 1.84
N SER A 451 7.51 -3.61 2.17
CA SER A 451 7.07 -2.63 1.17
C SER A 451 8.24 -2.04 0.37
N TRP A 452 8.23 -2.23 -0.94
CA TRP A 452 9.19 -1.66 -1.88
C TRP A 452 8.95 -0.17 -2.19
N ARG A 453 7.87 0.44 -1.68
CA ARG A 453 7.63 1.89 -1.79
C ARG A 453 8.46 2.73 -0.81
N GLY A 454 9.45 2.17 -0.17
CA GLY A 454 10.38 2.84 0.73
C GLY A 454 10.76 1.97 1.92
N PHE A 455 11.77 2.43 2.66
CA PHE A 455 12.34 1.69 3.79
C PHE A 455 11.46 1.68 5.06
N ASN A 456 10.39 2.48 5.11
CA ASN A 456 9.48 2.50 6.24
C ASN A 456 8.44 1.38 6.13
N ALA A 457 8.17 0.70 7.24
CA ALA A 457 7.06 -0.23 7.33
C ALA A 457 5.72 0.47 7.06
N LYS A 458 4.75 -0.27 6.58
CA LYS A 458 3.38 0.18 6.37
C LYS A 458 2.50 -0.20 7.56
N LEU A 459 1.33 0.42 7.63
CA LEU A 459 0.30 0.13 8.63
C LEU A 459 -0.46 -1.17 8.33
N GLU A 460 -0.26 -1.70 7.15
CA GLU A 460 -0.88 -2.93 6.67
C GLU A 460 0.13 -3.73 5.86
N PRO A 461 -0.02 -5.05 5.81
CA PRO A 461 0.79 -5.90 4.95
C PRO A 461 0.67 -5.50 3.49
N ILE A 462 1.75 -5.69 2.73
CA ILE A 462 1.75 -5.44 1.29
C ILE A 462 0.72 -6.31 0.55
N SER A 463 0.40 -7.49 1.07
CA SER A 463 -0.68 -8.36 0.60
C SER A 463 -2.06 -7.70 0.59
N VAL A 464 -2.28 -6.67 1.38
CA VAL A 464 -3.50 -5.86 1.38
C VAL A 464 -3.27 -4.53 0.65
N PHE A 465 -2.13 -3.93 0.86
CA PHE A 465 -1.80 -2.60 0.34
C PHE A 465 -1.67 -2.58 -1.20
N TYR A 466 -0.95 -3.55 -1.79
CA TYR A 466 -0.71 -3.54 -3.23
C TYR A 466 -1.95 -3.80 -4.08
N PRO A 467 -2.81 -4.79 -3.76
CA PRO A 467 -4.06 -4.95 -4.48
C PRO A 467 -4.99 -3.74 -4.45
N GLN A 468 -4.98 -2.97 -3.35
CA GLN A 468 -5.75 -1.72 -3.27
C GLN A 468 -5.19 -0.65 -4.22
N LEU A 469 -3.85 -0.56 -4.35
CA LEU A 469 -3.20 0.34 -5.31
C LEU A 469 -3.59 -0.03 -6.74
N ILE A 470 -3.48 -1.30 -7.10
CA ILE A 470 -3.81 -1.82 -8.43
C ILE A 470 -5.27 -1.52 -8.77
N ALA A 471 -6.19 -1.90 -7.88
CA ALA A 471 -7.62 -1.64 -8.06
C ALA A 471 -7.91 -0.14 -8.24
N GLY A 472 -7.18 0.70 -7.53
CA GLY A 472 -7.25 2.15 -7.68
C GLY A 472 -6.80 2.64 -9.06
N PHE A 473 -5.65 2.18 -9.56
CA PHE A 473 -5.15 2.56 -10.90
C PHE A 473 -6.09 2.09 -12.01
N ILE A 474 -6.51 0.83 -11.98
CA ILE A 474 -7.42 0.28 -12.98
C ILE A 474 -8.74 1.06 -13.03
N ARG A 475 -9.31 1.40 -11.89
CA ARG A 475 -10.50 2.26 -11.83
C ARG A 475 -10.26 3.61 -12.50
N ASP A 476 -9.09 4.22 -12.28
CA ASP A 476 -8.78 5.53 -12.84
C ASP A 476 -8.53 5.44 -14.36
N PHE A 477 -7.88 4.39 -14.85
CA PHE A 477 -7.71 4.13 -16.28
C PHE A 477 -9.07 3.96 -16.98
N ARG A 478 -9.99 3.20 -16.40
CA ARG A 478 -11.35 3.04 -16.92
C ARG A 478 -12.13 4.35 -17.00
N ARG A 479 -11.89 5.30 -16.11
CA ARG A 479 -12.50 6.64 -16.15
C ARG A 479 -12.00 7.49 -17.31
N LEU A 480 -10.80 7.24 -17.80
CA LEU A 480 -10.25 7.90 -18.99
C LEU A 480 -10.72 7.27 -20.31
N GLY A 481 -11.60 6.27 -20.26
CA GLY A 481 -12.15 5.60 -21.45
C GLY A 481 -11.29 4.43 -21.94
N ASP A 482 -10.36 3.94 -21.13
CA ASP A 482 -9.60 2.75 -21.45
C ASP A 482 -10.49 1.50 -21.40
N ASN A 483 -10.64 0.83 -22.53
CA ASN A 483 -11.38 -0.41 -22.70
C ASN A 483 -10.46 -1.62 -22.96
N GLU A 484 -9.15 -1.47 -22.81
CA GLU A 484 -8.21 -2.57 -22.95
C GLU A 484 -8.57 -3.72 -22.00
N ASP A 485 -8.36 -4.95 -22.46
CA ASP A 485 -8.47 -6.13 -21.59
C ASP A 485 -7.35 -6.09 -20.56
N ILE A 486 -7.74 -5.82 -19.31
CA ILE A 486 -6.80 -5.66 -18.19
C ILE A 486 -6.02 -6.95 -17.96
N GLY A 487 -6.63 -8.13 -18.17
CA GLY A 487 -5.95 -9.42 -18.06
C GLY A 487 -4.77 -9.52 -19.03
N GLN A 488 -5.00 -9.17 -20.29
CA GLN A 488 -3.94 -9.14 -21.31
C GLN A 488 -2.89 -8.08 -21.01
N ALA A 489 -3.30 -6.90 -20.57
CA ALA A 489 -2.38 -5.84 -20.20
C ALA A 489 -1.50 -6.24 -19.01
N LEU A 490 -2.06 -6.86 -17.97
CA LEU A 490 -1.31 -7.33 -16.80
C LEU A 490 -0.32 -8.44 -17.14
N ALA A 491 -0.64 -9.32 -18.11
CA ALA A 491 0.25 -10.39 -18.55
C ALA A 491 1.55 -9.89 -19.19
N ARG A 492 1.60 -8.62 -19.61
CA ARG A 492 2.82 -7.98 -20.17
C ARG A 492 3.85 -7.63 -19.09
N PHE A 493 3.47 -7.64 -17.82
CA PHE A 493 4.35 -7.23 -16.72
C PHE A 493 4.89 -8.43 -15.94
N SER A 494 6.20 -8.61 -15.96
CA SER A 494 6.90 -9.45 -15.00
C SER A 494 7.16 -8.73 -13.67
N PRO A 495 7.58 -7.43 -13.66
CA PRO A 495 7.85 -6.69 -12.43
C PRO A 495 6.59 -5.96 -11.89
N PRO A 496 6.61 -5.52 -10.62
CA PRO A 496 5.50 -4.82 -10.00
C PRO A 496 5.37 -3.36 -10.51
N TRP A 497 4.76 -3.19 -11.66
CA TRP A 497 4.54 -1.90 -12.34
C TRP A 497 3.77 -0.86 -11.50
N PHE A 498 2.99 -1.30 -10.56
CA PHE A 498 2.11 -0.48 -9.72
C PHE A 498 2.84 0.23 -8.55
N LEU A 499 4.08 -0.07 -8.31
CA LEU A 499 4.89 0.52 -7.22
C LEU A 499 5.39 1.97 -7.47
#